data_46c2c92dc95eee9096e0cdc71c985839
#
_entry.id   46c2c92dc95eee9096e0cdc71c985839
#
_cell.length_a   1.000
_cell.length_b   1.000
_cell.length_c   1.000
_cell.angle_alpha   90.00
_cell.angle_beta   90.00
_cell.angle_gamma   90.00
#
_symmetry.space_group_name_H-M   'P 1'
#
loop_
_entity.id
_entity.type
_entity.pdbx_description
1 polymer ?
#
loop_
_entity_poly.entity_id
_entity_poly.type
_entity_poly.pdbx_seq_one_letter_code
_entity_poly.pdbx_strand_id
1 'polypeptide(L)'
;MDYEKLRELRNKQNRFGDLAGVRIVEIREGYARTELEVKPEFLNPIGSVHGGCLFTMADITGGSAAVSHGEQVTTADADIRYLRPGINVKKLTAESREIKKGKNLLVYQVEVRDEKETLLAVATLSYMSLHQKI
;
A
#
# COMPACT_ATOMS: atom_id res chain seq x y z
N MET A 1 15.61 -9.89 10.68
CA MET A 1 14.40 -9.04 10.81
C MET A 1 13.20 -9.91 11.10
N ASP A 2 12.46 -9.58 12.12
CA ASP A 2 11.18 -10.24 12.42
C ASP A 2 10.06 -9.49 11.70
N TYR A 3 9.65 -10.00 10.55
CA TYR A 3 8.66 -9.34 9.71
C TYR A 3 7.26 -9.33 10.31
N GLU A 4 6.89 -10.35 11.08
CA GLU A 4 5.60 -10.37 11.77
C GLU A 4 5.52 -9.27 12.83
N LYS A 5 6.59 -9.07 13.58
CA LYS A 5 6.67 -8.00 14.56
C LYS A 5 6.64 -6.62 13.89
N LEU A 6 7.32 -6.48 12.76
CA LEU A 6 7.29 -5.25 11.97
C LEU A 6 5.87 -4.97 11.46
N ARG A 7 5.18 -5.99 10.94
CA ARG A 7 3.80 -5.87 10.47
C ARG A 7 2.87 -5.40 11.59
N GLU A 8 2.96 -6.02 12.75
CA GLU A 8 2.13 -5.65 13.90
C GLU A 8 2.39 -4.21 14.33
N LEU A 9 3.67 -3.81 14.41
CA LEU A 9 4.06 -2.46 14.79
C LEU A 9 3.51 -1.42 13.80
N ARG A 10 3.65 -1.68 12.50
CA ARG A 10 3.18 -0.76 11.48
C ARG A 10 1.66 -0.64 11.49
N ASN A 11 0.93 -1.73 11.70
CA ASN A 11 -0.53 -1.66 11.83
C ASN A 11 -0.96 -0.79 13.02
N LYS A 12 -0.21 -0.81 14.11
CA LYS A 12 -0.48 0.04 15.27
C LYS A 12 -0.16 1.51 14.99
N GLN A 13 0.89 1.79 14.26
CA GLN A 13 1.38 3.15 14.01
C GLN A 13 0.68 3.83 12.83
N ASN A 14 0.08 3.06 11.95
CA ASN A 14 -0.48 3.56 10.70
C ASN A 14 -1.90 4.10 10.91
N ARG A 15 -1.99 5.26 11.56
CA ARG A 15 -3.27 5.84 12.00
C ARG A 15 -4.19 6.19 10.83
N PHE A 16 -3.66 6.83 9.80
CA PHE A 16 -4.45 7.18 8.63
C PHE A 16 -4.89 5.93 7.87
N GLY A 17 -4.00 4.96 7.75
CA GLY A 17 -4.34 3.68 7.13
C GLY A 17 -5.43 2.94 7.87
N ASP A 18 -5.40 2.97 9.20
CA ASP A 18 -6.43 2.35 10.02
C ASP A 18 -7.79 3.03 9.79
N LEU A 19 -7.80 4.37 9.75
CA LEU A 19 -9.00 5.14 9.43
C LEU A 19 -9.57 4.79 8.05
N ALA A 20 -8.69 4.58 7.08
CA ALA A 20 -9.06 4.20 5.71
C ALA A 20 -9.33 2.68 5.56
N GLY A 21 -9.25 1.93 6.64
CA GLY A 21 -9.53 0.49 6.64
C GLY A 21 -8.43 -0.40 6.06
N VAL A 22 -7.24 0.12 5.85
CA VAL A 22 -6.12 -0.64 5.26
C VAL A 22 -5.41 -1.44 6.33
N ARG A 23 -5.28 -2.74 6.12
CA ARG A 23 -4.52 -3.63 7.01
C ARG A 23 -3.35 -4.25 6.27
N ILE A 24 -2.18 -4.16 6.88
CA ILE A 24 -0.99 -4.84 6.38
C ILE A 24 -1.09 -6.30 6.83
N VAL A 25 -1.15 -7.21 5.85
CA VAL A 25 -1.34 -8.64 6.14
C VAL A 25 -0.06 -9.45 5.97
N GLU A 26 0.90 -8.93 5.22
CA GLU A 26 2.19 -9.60 5.05
C GLU A 26 3.28 -8.58 4.76
N ILE A 27 4.45 -8.76 5.39
CA ILE A 27 5.70 -8.08 5.05
C ILE A 27 6.79 -9.14 4.98
N ARG A 28 7.62 -9.07 3.95
CA ARG A 28 8.88 -9.80 3.86
C ARG A 28 9.88 -8.93 3.09
N GLU A 29 11.09 -9.37 2.95
CA GLU A 29 12.12 -8.53 2.34
C GLU A 29 11.71 -8.06 0.95
N GLY A 30 11.58 -6.73 0.78
CA GLY A 30 11.22 -6.11 -0.50
C GLY A 30 9.78 -6.31 -0.94
N TYR A 31 8.90 -6.77 -0.04
CA TYR A 31 7.52 -7.11 -0.42
C TYR A 31 6.55 -6.79 0.71
N ALA A 32 5.37 -6.33 0.34
CA ALA A 32 4.24 -6.23 1.27
C ALA A 32 2.93 -6.46 0.55
N ARG A 33 1.94 -6.88 1.33
CA ARG A 33 0.56 -7.06 0.87
C ARG A 33 -0.36 -6.48 1.92
N THR A 34 -1.38 -5.75 1.44
CA THR A 34 -2.41 -5.16 2.29
C THR A 34 -3.78 -5.60 1.80
N GLU A 35 -4.76 -5.50 2.69
CA GLU A 35 -6.16 -5.79 2.40
C GLU A 35 -7.05 -4.69 2.95
N LEU A 36 -8.21 -4.51 2.33
CA LEU A 36 -9.20 -3.53 2.76
C LEU A 36 -10.59 -4.06 2.47
N GLU A 37 -11.45 -4.07 3.49
CA GLU A 37 -12.87 -4.35 3.30
C GLU A 37 -13.58 -3.04 2.93
N VAL A 38 -14.28 -3.05 1.80
CA VAL A 38 -14.94 -1.84 1.29
C VAL A 38 -16.18 -1.53 2.13
N LYS A 39 -16.24 -0.31 2.64
CA LYS A 39 -17.38 0.23 3.39
C LYS A 39 -18.03 1.34 2.58
N PRO A 40 -19.32 1.65 2.84
CA PRO A 40 -20.00 2.74 2.12
C PRO A 40 -19.27 4.08 2.18
N GLU A 41 -18.59 4.38 3.31
CA GLU A 41 -17.83 5.61 3.50
C GLU A 41 -16.63 5.74 2.54
N PHE A 42 -16.20 4.65 1.94
CA PHE A 42 -15.05 4.64 1.02
C PHE A 42 -15.43 4.87 -0.44
N LEU A 43 -16.72 5.08 -0.70
CA LEU A 43 -17.23 5.26 -2.06
C LEU A 43 -17.26 6.72 -2.47
N ASN A 44 -17.08 6.96 -3.76
CA ASN A 44 -17.23 8.28 -4.36
C ASN A 44 -18.71 8.51 -4.79
N PRO A 45 -19.05 9.72 -5.31
CA PRO A 45 -20.44 10.00 -5.65
C PRO A 45 -21.09 9.09 -6.70
N ILE A 46 -20.29 8.39 -7.52
CA ILE A 46 -20.82 7.45 -8.50
C ILE A 46 -20.91 6.02 -7.99
N GLY A 47 -20.59 5.80 -6.70
CA GLY A 47 -20.71 4.48 -6.08
C GLY A 47 -19.53 3.56 -6.33
N SER A 48 -18.39 4.05 -6.80
CA SER A 48 -17.16 3.27 -6.89
C SER A 48 -16.22 3.61 -5.75
N VAL A 49 -15.26 2.72 -5.47
CA VAL A 49 -14.25 2.98 -4.45
C VAL A 49 -13.49 4.25 -4.80
N HIS A 50 -13.41 5.19 -3.84
CA HIS A 50 -12.76 6.47 -4.05
C HIS A 50 -11.29 6.28 -4.43
N GLY A 51 -10.82 7.03 -5.44
CA GLY A 51 -9.43 6.96 -5.88
C GLY A 51 -8.43 7.25 -4.79
N GLY A 52 -8.77 8.14 -3.85
CA GLY A 52 -7.94 8.42 -2.68
C GLY A 52 -7.76 7.21 -1.77
N CYS A 53 -8.78 6.35 -1.68
CA CYS A 53 -8.71 5.11 -0.92
C CYS A 53 -7.72 4.14 -1.57
N LEU A 54 -7.78 3.99 -2.89
CA LEU A 54 -6.85 3.14 -3.65
C LEU A 54 -5.42 3.67 -3.55
N PHE A 55 -5.24 4.99 -3.61
CA PHE A 55 -3.94 5.62 -3.46
C PHE A 55 -3.34 5.38 -2.07
N THR A 56 -4.14 5.58 -1.02
CA THR A 56 -3.72 5.33 0.36
C THR A 56 -3.25 3.89 0.53
N MET A 57 -4.02 2.96 0.00
CA MET A 57 -3.68 1.54 0.06
C MET A 57 -2.36 1.24 -0.65
N ALA A 58 -2.18 1.80 -1.86
CA ALA A 58 -0.94 1.63 -2.63
C ALA A 58 0.27 2.18 -1.88
N ASP A 59 0.15 3.37 -1.29
CA ASP A 59 1.25 4.01 -0.56
C ASP A 59 1.64 3.22 0.69
N ILE A 60 0.67 2.75 1.45
CA ILE A 60 0.95 1.92 2.63
C ILE A 60 1.65 0.62 2.23
N THR A 61 1.22 0.02 1.13
CA THR A 61 1.81 -1.23 0.64
C THR A 61 3.27 -1.03 0.23
N GLY A 62 3.53 -0.03 -0.60
CA GLY A 62 4.89 0.27 -1.04
C GLY A 62 5.80 0.66 0.12
N GLY A 63 5.31 1.52 1.02
CA GLY A 63 6.07 1.95 2.19
C GLY A 63 6.40 0.79 3.13
N SER A 64 5.48 -0.15 3.28
CA SER A 64 5.71 -1.34 4.10
C SER A 64 6.77 -2.25 3.49
N ALA A 65 6.80 -2.38 2.16
CA ALA A 65 7.86 -3.09 1.46
C ALA A 65 9.20 -2.38 1.64
N ALA A 66 9.21 -1.05 1.55
CA ALA A 66 10.44 -0.27 1.68
C ALA A 66 11.06 -0.40 3.08
N VAL A 67 10.27 -0.32 4.15
CA VAL A 67 10.81 -0.44 5.52
C VAL A 67 11.26 -1.85 5.87
N SER A 68 10.90 -2.84 5.04
CA SER A 68 11.36 -4.23 5.27
C SER A 68 12.88 -4.35 5.20
N HIS A 69 13.56 -3.38 4.60
CA HIS A 69 15.02 -3.33 4.53
C HIS A 69 15.68 -2.73 5.78
N GLY A 70 14.86 -2.34 6.77
CA GLY A 70 15.38 -1.99 8.10
C GLY A 70 15.50 -0.50 8.41
N GLU A 71 15.13 0.38 7.48
CA GLU A 71 15.20 1.82 7.71
C GLU A 71 13.84 2.48 7.50
N GLN A 72 13.61 3.56 8.23
CA GLN A 72 12.44 4.42 8.03
C GLN A 72 12.52 5.09 6.66
N VAL A 73 11.36 5.27 6.03
CA VAL A 73 11.28 5.93 4.73
C VAL A 73 10.17 6.99 4.75
N THR A 74 10.25 7.90 3.79
CA THR A 74 9.15 8.83 3.49
C THR A 74 8.85 8.77 2.00
N THR A 75 7.59 8.94 1.64
CA THR A 75 7.17 8.95 0.24
C THR A 75 7.71 10.19 -0.44
N ALA A 76 8.48 10.03 -1.51
CA ALA A 76 9.08 11.13 -2.24
C ALA A 76 8.28 11.48 -3.49
N ASP A 77 7.74 10.47 -4.17
CA ASP A 77 7.02 10.67 -5.42
C ASP A 77 6.10 9.47 -5.64
N ALA A 78 4.97 9.71 -6.28
CA ALA A 78 4.02 8.65 -6.56
C ALA A 78 3.15 9.03 -7.75
N ASP A 79 2.85 8.05 -8.60
CA ASP A 79 1.78 8.18 -9.57
C ASP A 79 0.90 6.93 -9.51
N ILE A 80 -0.34 7.10 -9.89
CA ILE A 80 -1.30 6.01 -9.93
C ILE A 80 -2.14 6.12 -11.18
N ARG A 81 -2.44 4.96 -11.78
CA ARG A 81 -3.35 4.85 -12.92
C ARG A 81 -4.55 4.05 -12.48
N TYR A 82 -5.71 4.66 -12.58
CA TYR A 82 -6.99 4.02 -12.28
C TYR A 82 -7.50 3.39 -13.57
N LEU A 83 -7.49 2.06 -13.61
CA LEU A 83 -7.78 1.33 -14.85
C LEU A 83 -9.25 0.97 -14.97
N ARG A 84 -9.92 0.72 -13.85
CA ARG A 84 -11.33 0.34 -13.81
C ARG A 84 -11.98 0.86 -12.53
N PRO A 85 -13.24 1.30 -12.59
CA PRO A 85 -13.95 1.69 -11.36
C PRO A 85 -14.23 0.45 -10.50
N GLY A 86 -14.04 0.58 -9.20
CA GLY A 86 -14.35 -0.48 -8.23
C GLY A 86 -15.81 -0.43 -7.81
N ILE A 87 -16.72 -0.91 -8.66
CA ILE A 87 -18.16 -0.92 -8.43
C ILE A 87 -18.56 -2.29 -7.88
N ASN A 88 -19.37 -2.30 -6.82
CA ASN A 88 -19.82 -3.53 -6.15
C ASN A 88 -18.65 -4.39 -5.65
N VAL A 89 -17.56 -3.74 -5.28
CA VAL A 89 -16.37 -4.39 -4.73
C VAL A 89 -16.55 -4.54 -3.22
N LYS A 90 -16.25 -5.72 -2.69
CA LYS A 90 -16.34 -6.00 -1.25
C LYS A 90 -14.99 -5.95 -0.58
N LYS A 91 -13.93 -6.37 -1.28
CA LYS A 91 -12.60 -6.47 -0.71
C LYS A 91 -11.55 -6.09 -1.76
N LEU A 92 -10.54 -5.36 -1.31
CA LEU A 92 -9.39 -4.99 -2.12
C LEU A 92 -8.14 -5.68 -1.56
N THR A 93 -7.23 -6.04 -2.44
CA THR A 93 -5.90 -6.53 -2.10
C THR A 93 -4.88 -5.74 -2.89
N ALA A 94 -3.82 -5.28 -2.24
CA ALA A 94 -2.71 -4.61 -2.90
C ALA A 94 -1.42 -5.36 -2.60
N GLU A 95 -0.59 -5.50 -3.64
CA GLU A 95 0.70 -6.17 -3.53
C GLU A 95 1.78 -5.32 -4.18
N SER A 96 2.97 -5.30 -3.56
CA SER A 96 4.11 -4.57 -4.07
C SER A 96 5.05 -5.47 -4.84
N ARG A 97 5.78 -4.84 -5.79
CA ARG A 97 6.91 -5.45 -6.47
C ARG A 97 8.07 -4.46 -6.43
N GLU A 98 9.21 -4.88 -5.92
CA GLU A 98 10.40 -4.03 -5.82
C GLU A 98 11.00 -3.79 -7.20
N ILE A 99 11.10 -2.52 -7.59
CA ILE A 99 11.75 -2.12 -8.84
C ILE A 99 13.21 -1.79 -8.58
N LYS A 100 13.47 -1.07 -7.47
CA LYS A 100 14.81 -0.65 -7.11
C LYS A 100 14.92 -0.57 -5.60
N LYS A 101 16.00 -1.10 -5.06
CA LYS A 101 16.40 -0.87 -3.67
C LYS A 101 17.76 -0.16 -3.72
N GLY A 102 17.74 1.16 -3.75
CA GLY A 102 18.95 1.98 -3.71
C GLY A 102 19.37 2.32 -2.29
N LYS A 103 20.51 2.99 -2.15
CA LYS A 103 20.99 3.45 -0.85
C LYS A 103 20.07 4.52 -0.27
N ASN A 104 19.57 5.43 -1.11
CA ASN A 104 18.72 6.55 -0.68
C ASN A 104 17.30 6.41 -1.22
N LEU A 105 17.13 5.88 -2.42
CA LEU A 105 15.87 5.82 -3.13
C LEU A 105 15.45 4.37 -3.36
N LEU A 106 14.21 4.07 -2.97
CA LEU A 106 13.60 2.77 -3.17
C LEU A 106 12.34 2.97 -4.01
N VAL A 107 12.14 2.13 -5.02
CA VAL A 107 11.01 2.26 -5.95
C VAL A 107 10.22 0.96 -6.00
N TYR A 108 8.90 1.09 -5.90
CA TYR A 108 7.99 -0.05 -5.91
C TYR A 108 6.85 0.19 -6.88
N GLN A 109 6.41 -0.88 -7.52
CA GLN A 109 5.14 -0.91 -8.23
C GLN A 109 4.13 -1.63 -7.33
N VAL A 110 2.92 -1.09 -7.25
CA VAL A 110 1.84 -1.69 -6.46
C VAL A 110 0.63 -1.90 -7.37
N GLU A 111 0.08 -3.10 -7.34
CA GLU A 111 -1.16 -3.43 -8.03
C GLU A 111 -2.28 -3.60 -7.01
N VAL A 112 -3.44 -3.00 -7.31
CA VAL A 112 -4.63 -3.10 -6.47
C VAL A 112 -5.70 -3.87 -7.23
N ARG A 113 -6.19 -4.95 -6.63
CA ARG A 113 -7.18 -5.86 -7.23
C ARG A 113 -8.40 -6.00 -6.34
N ASP A 114 -9.54 -6.31 -6.96
CA ASP A 114 -10.74 -6.67 -6.21
C ASP A 114 -10.74 -8.17 -5.85
N GLU A 115 -11.81 -8.65 -5.21
CA GLU A 115 -11.93 -10.05 -4.79
C GLU A 115 -12.03 -11.03 -5.97
N LYS A 116 -12.32 -10.54 -7.16
CA LYS A 116 -12.37 -11.35 -8.40
C LYS A 116 -11.05 -11.30 -9.17
N GLU A 117 -9.99 -10.77 -8.55
CA GLU A 117 -8.66 -10.61 -9.16
C GLU A 117 -8.64 -9.60 -10.31
N THR A 118 -9.66 -8.74 -10.44
CA THR A 118 -9.68 -7.68 -11.44
C THR A 118 -8.71 -6.58 -11.02
N LEU A 119 -7.80 -6.21 -11.92
CA LEU A 119 -6.84 -5.14 -11.66
C LEU A 119 -7.53 -3.78 -11.79
N LEU A 120 -7.64 -3.06 -10.67
CA LEU A 120 -8.33 -1.78 -10.62
C LEU A 120 -7.37 -0.60 -10.77
N ALA A 121 -6.17 -0.71 -10.23
CA ALA A 121 -5.20 0.38 -10.27
C ALA A 121 -3.76 -0.17 -10.21
N VAL A 122 -2.84 0.59 -10.80
CA VAL A 122 -1.41 0.35 -10.74
C VAL A 122 -0.73 1.64 -10.33
N ALA A 123 0.12 1.58 -9.31
CA ALA A 123 0.89 2.73 -8.84
C ALA A 123 2.37 2.45 -8.93
N THR A 124 3.15 3.52 -9.16
CA THR A 124 4.60 3.50 -8.98
C THR A 124 4.94 4.54 -7.94
N LEU A 125 5.66 4.12 -6.90
CA LEU A 125 5.96 4.98 -5.76
C LEU A 125 7.44 4.93 -5.46
N SER A 126 7.99 6.10 -5.16
CA SER A 126 9.39 6.24 -4.76
C SER A 126 9.45 6.68 -3.30
N TYR A 127 10.32 6.04 -2.55
CA TYR A 127 10.52 6.32 -1.13
C TYR A 127 11.96 6.73 -0.89
N MET A 128 12.12 7.71 -0.03
CA MET A 128 13.45 8.17 0.38
C MET A 128 13.77 7.57 1.73
N SER A 129 14.93 6.91 1.85
CA SER A 129 15.40 6.44 3.14
C SER A 129 15.77 7.62 4.02
N LEU A 130 15.33 7.58 5.27
CA LEU A 130 15.71 8.58 6.28
C LEU A 130 16.99 8.20 7.01
N HIS A 131 17.58 7.04 6.67
CA HIS A 131 18.79 6.50 7.31
C HIS A 131 18.64 6.37 8.83
N GLN A 132 17.43 6.06 9.27
CA GLN A 132 17.10 5.81 10.67
C GLN A 132 16.58 4.39 10.78
N LYS A 133 17.19 3.60 11.65
CA LYS A 133 16.78 2.21 11.85
C LYS A 133 15.38 2.12 12.42
N ILE A 134 14.67 1.11 11.99
CA ILE A 134 13.36 0.77 12.52
C ILE A 134 13.49 0.41 14.02
#